data_ab2fff94782651253dc891c09f291eed
#
_entry.id   ab2fff94782651253dc891c09f291eed
#
_cell.length_a   1.000
_cell.length_b   1.000
_cell.length_c   1.000
_cell.angle_alpha   90.00
_cell.angle_beta   90.00
_cell.angle_gamma   90.00
#
_symmetry.space_group_name_H-M   'P 1'
#
loop_
_entity.id
_entity.type
_entity.pdbx_description
1 polymer ?
#
loop_
_entity_poly.entity_id
_entity_poly.type
_entity_poly.pdbx_seq_one_letter_code
_entity_poly.pdbx_strand_id
1 'polypeptide(L)'
;MKTYDVTFIGSGHAAWHAALTLKHAGKEVAIIEKERIAGTCTNWGCNAKILLENPFEVLEEATHYPGIVESQNLKVNWSNLMDYKHKVIDPMAGQLKSLFEQQGIDVYDGTGVIKNEHTVEVNGESIETENIVVATGQHSNKLPIEGKEYTHDS
;
A
#
# COMPACT_ATOMS: atom_id res chain seq x y z
N MET A 1 -19.23 -15.57 -17.61
CA MET A 1 -18.99 -14.68 -16.44
C MET A 1 -17.99 -15.41 -15.57
N LYS A 2 -16.91 -14.78 -15.14
CA LYS A 2 -15.91 -15.42 -14.28
C LYS A 2 -16.41 -15.36 -12.85
N THR A 3 -16.36 -16.49 -12.14
CA THR A 3 -16.82 -16.60 -10.75
C THR A 3 -15.59 -16.80 -9.85
N TYR A 4 -15.56 -16.15 -8.70
CA TYR A 4 -14.46 -16.23 -7.74
C TYR A 4 -14.92 -16.81 -6.41
N ASP A 5 -14.03 -17.49 -5.73
CA ASP A 5 -14.26 -17.90 -4.33
C ASP A 5 -14.22 -16.65 -3.41
N VAL A 6 -13.31 -15.70 -3.71
CA VAL A 6 -13.16 -14.48 -2.92
C VAL A 6 -12.80 -13.27 -3.79
N THR A 7 -13.53 -12.18 -3.60
CA THR A 7 -13.23 -10.88 -4.20
C THR A 7 -12.88 -9.86 -3.11
N PHE A 8 -11.69 -9.27 -3.22
CA PHE A 8 -11.24 -8.21 -2.32
C PHE A 8 -11.55 -6.84 -2.93
N ILE A 9 -12.13 -5.94 -2.13
CA ILE A 9 -12.27 -4.53 -2.48
C ILE A 9 -11.18 -3.77 -1.73
N GLY A 10 -10.14 -3.35 -2.45
CA GLY A 10 -8.89 -2.81 -1.96
C GLY A 10 -7.74 -3.81 -2.07
N SER A 11 -6.52 -3.31 -2.27
CA SER A 11 -5.28 -4.08 -2.48
C SER A 11 -4.21 -3.83 -1.43
N GLY A 12 -4.55 -3.17 -0.33
CA GLY A 12 -3.62 -2.89 0.77
C GLY A 12 -3.18 -4.15 1.54
N HIS A 13 -2.38 -3.97 2.59
CA HIS A 13 -1.83 -5.09 3.38
C HIS A 13 -2.88 -6.06 3.93
N ALA A 14 -4.07 -5.57 4.25
CA ALA A 14 -5.18 -6.43 4.70
C ALA A 14 -5.72 -7.35 3.60
N ALA A 15 -5.50 -7.01 2.34
CA ALA A 15 -5.98 -7.77 1.18
C ALA A 15 -4.90 -8.64 0.55
N TRP A 16 -3.78 -8.05 0.11
CA TRP A 16 -2.88 -8.76 -0.79
C TRP A 16 -2.19 -9.98 -0.18
N HIS A 17 -1.86 -9.96 1.13
CA HIS A 17 -1.33 -11.14 1.81
C HIS A 17 -2.35 -12.28 1.84
N ALA A 18 -3.62 -11.97 2.17
CA ALA A 18 -4.69 -12.94 2.18
C ALA A 18 -5.00 -13.47 0.78
N ALA A 19 -5.02 -12.58 -0.22
CA ALA A 19 -5.27 -12.95 -1.61
C ALA A 19 -4.24 -13.97 -2.14
N LEU A 20 -2.94 -13.73 -1.90
CA LEU A 20 -1.88 -14.67 -2.26
C LEU A 20 -2.00 -15.99 -1.51
N THR A 21 -2.30 -15.95 -0.22
CA THR A 21 -2.48 -17.15 0.61
C THR A 21 -3.64 -18.02 0.11
N LEU A 22 -4.78 -17.38 -0.21
CA LEU A 22 -5.96 -18.07 -0.74
C LEU A 22 -5.67 -18.64 -2.13
N LYS A 23 -4.97 -17.90 -2.97
CA LYS A 23 -4.58 -18.41 -4.30
C LYS A 23 -3.68 -19.63 -4.21
N HIS A 24 -2.69 -19.63 -3.31
CA HIS A 24 -1.86 -20.81 -3.03
C HIS A 24 -2.65 -22.00 -2.47
N ALA A 25 -3.78 -21.73 -1.80
CA ALA A 25 -4.71 -22.77 -1.36
C ALA A 25 -5.67 -23.26 -2.46
N GLY A 26 -5.46 -22.84 -3.71
CA GLY A 26 -6.24 -23.28 -4.88
C GLY A 26 -7.56 -22.53 -5.08
N LYS A 27 -7.74 -21.36 -4.42
CA LYS A 27 -8.94 -20.54 -4.57
C LYS A 27 -8.87 -19.61 -5.78
N GLU A 28 -10.01 -19.36 -6.42
CA GLU A 28 -10.12 -18.31 -7.43
C GLU A 28 -10.33 -16.96 -6.75
N VAL A 29 -9.41 -16.02 -7.01
CA VAL A 29 -9.32 -14.74 -6.29
C VAL A 29 -9.31 -13.56 -7.26
N ALA A 30 -10.12 -12.54 -6.93
CA ALA A 30 -10.07 -11.24 -7.58
C ALA A 30 -9.73 -10.13 -6.58
N ILE A 31 -9.08 -9.09 -7.07
CA ILE A 31 -8.81 -7.84 -6.34
C ILE A 31 -9.36 -6.68 -7.17
N ILE A 32 -10.09 -5.78 -6.52
CA ILE A 32 -10.57 -4.52 -7.12
C ILE A 32 -9.83 -3.39 -6.42
N GLU A 33 -9.13 -2.55 -7.19
CA GLU A 33 -8.39 -1.39 -6.64
C GLU A 33 -8.69 -0.14 -7.45
N LYS A 34 -9.06 0.94 -6.77
CA LYS A 34 -9.40 2.22 -7.43
C LYS A 34 -8.21 3.18 -7.56
N GLU A 35 -7.15 2.93 -6.80
CA GLU A 35 -5.99 3.80 -6.71
C GLU A 35 -4.70 3.01 -6.98
N ARG A 36 -3.64 3.31 -6.25
CA ARG A 36 -2.36 2.64 -6.39
C ARG A 36 -2.34 1.31 -5.63
N ILE A 37 -2.04 0.22 -6.33
CA ILE A 37 -1.91 -1.13 -5.75
C ILE A 37 -0.94 -1.13 -4.57
N ALA A 38 -1.17 -2.03 -3.62
CA ALA A 38 -0.45 -2.22 -2.36
C ALA A 38 -0.84 -1.29 -1.20
N GLY A 39 -1.68 -0.28 -1.46
CA GLY A 39 -2.24 0.59 -0.43
C GLY A 39 -1.25 1.50 0.30
N THR A 40 -1.73 2.15 1.34
CA THR A 40 -1.01 3.20 2.08
C THR A 40 0.33 2.75 2.63
N CYS A 41 0.40 1.60 3.30
CA CYS A 41 1.62 1.14 3.97
C CYS A 41 2.80 1.02 2.98
N THR A 42 2.57 0.45 1.80
CA THR A 42 3.61 0.29 0.79
C THR A 42 3.98 1.61 0.12
N ASN A 43 2.99 2.42 -0.26
CA ASN A 43 3.22 3.56 -1.14
C ASN A 43 3.57 4.86 -0.38
N TRP A 44 2.97 5.08 0.80
CA TRP A 44 3.08 6.36 1.50
C TRP A 44 3.36 6.23 3.00
N GLY A 45 3.01 5.10 3.62
CA GLY A 45 3.06 4.88 5.06
C GLY A 45 4.35 4.24 5.54
N CYS A 46 4.28 2.97 5.92
CA CYS A 46 5.34 2.26 6.64
C CYS A 46 6.69 2.29 5.91
N ASN A 47 6.72 1.98 4.62
CA ASN A 47 7.95 1.94 3.84
C ASN A 47 8.57 3.33 3.69
N ALA A 48 7.76 4.33 3.37
CA ALA A 48 8.23 5.71 3.27
C ALA A 48 8.79 6.21 4.60
N LYS A 49 8.07 5.95 5.71
CA LYS A 49 8.52 6.32 7.05
C LYS A 49 9.89 5.72 7.38
N ILE A 50 10.04 4.41 7.21
CA ILE A 50 11.30 3.71 7.51
C ILE A 50 12.46 4.28 6.69
N LEU A 51 12.26 4.45 5.38
CA LEU A 51 13.30 5.00 4.51
C LEU A 51 13.70 6.43 4.86
N LEU A 52 12.75 7.25 5.30
CA LEU A 52 13.01 8.64 5.68
C LEU A 52 13.61 8.76 7.07
N GLU A 53 13.25 7.88 8.01
CA GLU A 53 13.69 7.90 9.41
C GLU A 53 15.10 7.34 9.59
N ASN A 54 15.42 6.20 8.98
CA ASN A 54 16.69 5.48 9.19
C ASN A 54 17.96 6.34 9.05
N PRO A 55 18.12 7.27 8.09
CA PRO A 55 19.30 8.10 8.03
C PRO A 55 19.48 9.04 9.24
N PHE A 56 18.36 9.44 9.86
CA PHE A 56 18.41 10.29 11.08
C PHE A 56 18.74 9.44 12.32
N GLU A 57 18.26 8.18 12.39
CA GLU A 57 18.67 7.23 13.43
C GLU A 57 20.18 6.97 13.39
N VAL A 58 20.79 6.87 12.20
CA VAL A 58 22.25 6.74 12.04
C VAL A 58 22.98 7.97 12.58
N LEU A 59 22.43 9.18 12.35
CA LEU A 59 23.02 10.40 12.91
C LEU A 59 22.93 10.42 14.43
N GLU A 60 21.81 10.03 14.99
CA GLU A 60 21.60 9.95 16.44
C GLU A 60 22.54 8.92 17.07
N GLU A 61 22.57 7.71 16.51
CA GLU A 61 23.45 6.64 16.98
C GLU A 61 24.93 7.04 17.01
N ALA A 62 25.39 7.78 16.00
CA ALA A 62 26.76 8.29 15.95
C ALA A 62 27.10 9.21 17.13
N THR A 63 26.13 9.88 17.73
CA THR A 63 26.34 10.74 18.92
C THR A 63 26.61 9.97 20.21
N HIS A 64 26.24 8.68 20.25
CA HIS A 64 26.46 7.81 21.41
C HIS A 64 27.92 7.37 21.56
N TYR A 65 28.79 7.68 20.59
CA TYR A 65 30.21 7.30 20.59
C TYR A 65 31.14 8.53 20.59
N PRO A 66 31.06 9.41 21.63
CA PRO A 66 31.87 10.64 21.68
C PRO A 66 33.36 10.32 21.73
N GLY A 67 34.13 10.96 20.87
CA GLY A 67 35.60 10.73 20.76
C GLY A 67 35.98 9.45 20.01
N ILE A 68 35.02 8.64 19.56
CA ILE A 68 35.23 7.45 18.73
C ILE A 68 34.70 7.70 17.32
N VAL A 69 33.51 8.29 17.22
CA VAL A 69 32.88 8.66 15.94
C VAL A 69 32.85 10.19 15.82
N GLU A 70 33.41 10.71 14.73
CA GLU A 70 33.36 12.13 14.41
C GLU A 70 31.98 12.50 13.83
N SER A 71 30.99 12.69 14.69
CA SER A 71 29.60 12.94 14.28
C SER A 71 29.29 14.41 13.95
N GLN A 72 30.17 15.36 14.28
CA GLN A 72 29.89 16.80 14.23
C GLN A 72 29.56 17.35 12.82
N ASN A 73 29.95 16.66 11.75
CA ASN A 73 29.74 17.08 10.37
C ASN A 73 28.82 16.15 9.58
N LEU A 74 28.24 15.14 10.21
CA LEU A 74 27.29 14.24 9.55
C LEU A 74 26.00 15.00 9.22
N LYS A 75 25.53 14.84 7.98
CA LYS A 75 24.34 15.52 7.47
C LYS A 75 23.53 14.58 6.60
N VAL A 76 22.22 14.64 6.72
CA VAL A 76 21.31 14.04 5.74
C VAL A 76 21.15 15.01 4.56
N ASN A 77 21.45 14.57 3.35
CA ASN A 77 21.08 15.28 2.14
C ASN A 77 19.63 14.93 1.79
N TRP A 78 18.72 15.86 2.03
CA TRP A 78 17.28 15.64 1.85
C TRP A 78 16.91 15.32 0.41
N SER A 79 17.49 15.99 -0.58
CA SER A 79 17.20 15.72 -1.99
C SER A 79 17.56 14.28 -2.36
N ASN A 80 18.78 13.86 -2.01
CA ASN A 80 19.24 12.49 -2.29
C ASN A 80 18.40 11.44 -1.53
N LEU A 81 17.94 11.77 -0.32
CA LEU A 81 17.08 10.90 0.47
C LEU A 81 15.71 10.73 -0.21
N MET A 82 15.14 11.81 -0.73
CA MET A 82 13.89 11.76 -1.48
C MET A 82 14.03 10.97 -2.77
N ASP A 83 15.12 11.17 -3.52
CA ASP A 83 15.42 10.39 -4.73
C ASP A 83 15.55 8.89 -4.41
N TYR A 84 16.25 8.57 -3.31
CA TYR A 84 16.38 7.19 -2.84
C TYR A 84 15.02 6.60 -2.46
N LYS A 85 14.19 7.34 -1.71
CA LYS A 85 12.81 6.91 -1.37
C LYS A 85 12.01 6.59 -2.64
N HIS A 86 12.01 7.47 -3.63
CA HIS A 86 11.29 7.26 -4.88
C HIS A 86 11.83 6.05 -5.65
N LYS A 87 13.15 5.91 -5.75
CA LYS A 87 13.77 4.75 -6.40
C LYS A 87 13.35 3.42 -5.77
N VAL A 88 13.12 3.38 -4.46
CA VAL A 88 12.71 2.15 -3.76
C VAL A 88 11.21 1.93 -3.86
N ILE A 89 10.39 2.96 -3.60
CA ILE A 89 8.93 2.80 -3.45
C ILE A 89 8.20 2.76 -4.79
N ASP A 90 8.60 3.60 -5.76
CA ASP A 90 7.81 3.77 -6.98
C ASP A 90 7.61 2.47 -7.79
N PRO A 91 8.59 1.54 -7.84
CA PRO A 91 8.38 0.28 -8.53
C PRO A 91 7.47 -0.72 -7.82
N MET A 92 7.27 -0.59 -6.49
CA MET A 92 6.63 -1.64 -5.66
C MET A 92 5.21 -1.98 -6.10
N ALA A 93 4.40 -0.97 -6.42
CA ALA A 93 3.02 -1.21 -6.87
C ALA A 93 2.96 -2.02 -8.17
N GLY A 94 3.84 -1.69 -9.13
CA GLY A 94 3.94 -2.45 -10.39
C GLY A 94 4.46 -3.87 -10.19
N GLN A 95 5.44 -4.05 -9.30
CA GLN A 95 5.95 -5.37 -8.95
C GLN A 95 4.87 -6.25 -8.32
N LEU A 96 4.06 -5.70 -7.40
CA LEU A 96 2.97 -6.44 -6.78
C LEU A 96 1.86 -6.77 -7.78
N LYS A 97 1.52 -5.84 -8.69
CA LYS A 97 0.57 -6.11 -9.78
C LYS A 97 1.05 -7.28 -10.64
N SER A 98 2.30 -7.25 -11.05
CA SER A 98 2.90 -8.34 -11.84
C SER A 98 2.90 -9.67 -11.07
N LEU A 99 3.13 -9.64 -9.75
CA LEU A 99 3.06 -10.84 -8.92
C LEU A 99 1.63 -11.40 -8.92
N PHE A 100 0.59 -10.57 -8.78
CA PHE A 100 -0.80 -11.02 -8.85
C PHE A 100 -1.10 -11.70 -10.18
N GLU A 101 -0.71 -11.08 -11.29
CA GLU A 101 -0.90 -11.62 -12.64
C GLU A 101 -0.19 -12.98 -12.82
N GLN A 102 1.06 -13.09 -12.35
CA GLN A 102 1.84 -14.34 -12.40
C GLN A 102 1.21 -15.45 -11.56
N GLN A 103 0.58 -15.10 -10.45
CA GLN A 103 -0.13 -16.05 -9.59
C GLN A 103 -1.55 -16.35 -10.09
N GLY A 104 -2.01 -15.71 -11.16
CA GLY A 104 -3.36 -15.89 -11.68
C GLY A 104 -4.45 -15.26 -10.80
N ILE A 105 -4.13 -14.18 -10.09
CA ILE A 105 -5.10 -13.34 -9.40
C ILE A 105 -5.54 -12.25 -10.37
N ASP A 106 -6.83 -12.13 -10.61
CA ASP A 106 -7.35 -11.06 -11.47
C ASP A 106 -7.41 -9.73 -10.72
N VAL A 107 -6.92 -8.69 -11.38
CA VAL A 107 -6.93 -7.32 -10.83
C VAL A 107 -7.82 -6.43 -11.69
N TYR A 108 -8.84 -5.85 -11.08
CA TYR A 108 -9.75 -4.91 -11.68
C TYR A 108 -9.43 -3.49 -11.21
N ASP A 109 -9.06 -2.62 -12.14
CA ASP A 109 -8.81 -1.22 -11.85
C ASP A 109 -10.15 -0.46 -11.77
N GLY A 110 -10.53 0.07 -10.63
CA GLY A 110 -11.76 0.83 -10.46
C GLY A 110 -12.38 0.74 -9.06
N THR A 111 -13.53 1.38 -8.89
CA THR A 111 -14.29 1.35 -7.64
C THR A 111 -15.22 0.15 -7.61
N GLY A 112 -15.03 -0.72 -6.62
CA GLY A 112 -15.95 -1.83 -6.36
C GLY A 112 -17.22 -1.36 -5.66
N VAL A 113 -18.38 -1.70 -6.23
CA VAL A 113 -19.70 -1.41 -5.66
C VAL A 113 -20.40 -2.73 -5.35
N ILE A 114 -20.67 -3.00 -4.08
CA ILE A 114 -21.40 -4.19 -3.64
C ILE A 114 -22.87 -4.05 -4.06
N LYS A 115 -23.36 -4.96 -4.90
CA LYS A 115 -24.76 -5.00 -5.34
C LYS A 115 -25.61 -5.90 -4.44
N ASN A 116 -25.06 -7.03 -4.03
CA ASN A 116 -25.64 -7.98 -3.10
C ASN A 116 -24.52 -8.81 -2.45
N GLU A 117 -24.88 -9.84 -1.69
CA GLU A 117 -23.94 -10.70 -0.95
C GLU A 117 -22.94 -11.49 -1.84
N HIS A 118 -23.23 -11.62 -3.13
CA HIS A 118 -22.42 -12.39 -4.06
C HIS A 118 -22.03 -11.64 -5.33
N THR A 119 -22.36 -10.35 -5.45
CA THR A 119 -22.07 -9.57 -6.66
C THR A 119 -21.42 -8.25 -6.33
N VAL A 120 -20.27 -8.01 -6.95
CA VAL A 120 -19.58 -6.71 -6.95
C VAL A 120 -19.56 -6.17 -8.38
N GLU A 121 -19.86 -4.90 -8.55
CA GLU A 121 -19.74 -4.22 -9.84
C GLU A 121 -18.50 -3.32 -9.85
N VAL A 122 -17.75 -3.36 -10.94
CA VAL A 122 -16.63 -2.45 -11.21
C VAL A 122 -16.72 -1.98 -12.66
N ASN A 123 -16.70 -0.67 -12.88
CA ASN A 123 -16.78 -0.03 -14.21
C ASN A 123 -17.97 -0.54 -15.08
N GLY A 124 -19.10 -0.91 -14.45
CA GLY A 124 -20.29 -1.46 -15.15
C GLY A 124 -20.23 -2.95 -15.44
N GLU A 125 -19.13 -3.62 -15.10
CA GLU A 125 -18.99 -5.07 -15.17
C GLU A 125 -19.36 -5.71 -13.82
N SER A 126 -20.22 -6.75 -13.86
CA SER A 126 -20.59 -7.52 -12.67
C SER A 126 -19.64 -8.70 -12.48
N ILE A 127 -19.13 -8.83 -11.27
CA ILE A 127 -18.24 -9.89 -10.80
C ILE A 127 -19.01 -10.76 -9.80
N GLU A 128 -19.16 -12.03 -10.09
CA GLU A 128 -19.78 -13.00 -9.19
C GLU A 128 -18.73 -13.61 -8.25
N THR A 129 -19.04 -13.72 -6.96
CA THR A 129 -18.12 -14.22 -5.95
C THR A 129 -18.85 -14.90 -4.80
N GLU A 130 -18.26 -15.94 -4.20
CA GLU A 130 -18.82 -16.57 -3.00
C GLU A 130 -18.67 -15.66 -1.76
N ASN A 131 -17.54 -14.98 -1.65
CA ASN A 131 -17.21 -14.13 -0.51
C ASN A 131 -16.68 -12.76 -0.95
N ILE A 132 -17.10 -11.71 -0.26
CA ILE A 132 -16.59 -10.35 -0.46
C ILE A 132 -15.81 -9.93 0.77
N VAL A 133 -14.56 -9.48 0.55
CA VAL A 133 -13.72 -8.91 1.60
C VAL A 133 -13.57 -7.42 1.37
N VAL A 134 -14.11 -6.62 2.28
CA VAL A 134 -13.97 -5.15 2.25
C VAL A 134 -12.66 -4.77 2.97
N ALA A 135 -11.66 -4.35 2.20
CA ALA A 135 -10.34 -3.98 2.68
C ALA A 135 -9.92 -2.59 2.15
N THR A 136 -10.86 -1.65 2.14
CA THR A 136 -10.75 -0.33 1.51
C THR A 136 -9.85 0.64 2.26
N GLY A 137 -9.31 0.23 3.42
CA GLY A 137 -8.42 1.05 4.23
C GLY A 137 -9.14 2.18 4.97
N GLN A 138 -8.37 3.20 5.33
CA GLN A 138 -8.87 4.39 6.02
C GLN A 138 -8.18 5.64 5.49
N HIS A 139 -8.82 6.76 5.67
CA HIS A 139 -8.29 8.09 5.38
C HIS A 139 -8.24 8.93 6.63
N SER A 140 -7.27 9.86 6.68
CA SER A 140 -7.22 10.85 7.75
C SER A 140 -8.47 11.74 7.70
N ASN A 141 -9.12 11.90 8.83
CA ASN A 141 -10.25 12.80 8.95
C ASN A 141 -9.76 14.19 9.35
N LYS A 142 -9.84 15.15 8.42
CA LYS A 142 -9.44 16.53 8.71
C LYS A 142 -10.42 17.16 9.70
N LEU A 143 -9.88 17.60 10.83
CA LEU A 143 -10.67 18.28 11.86
C LEU A 143 -11.29 19.58 11.30
N PRO A 144 -12.51 19.97 11.72
CA PRO A 144 -13.16 21.21 11.29
C PRO A 144 -12.63 22.43 12.09
N ILE A 145 -11.31 22.64 12.04
CA ILE A 145 -10.62 23.74 12.73
C ILE A 145 -9.89 24.63 11.72
N GLU A 146 -9.64 25.89 12.12
CA GLU A 146 -8.77 26.81 11.37
C GLU A 146 -7.34 26.25 11.32
N GLY A 147 -6.67 26.38 10.18
CA GLY A 147 -5.30 25.87 9.97
C GLY A 147 -5.24 24.40 9.50
N LYS A 148 -6.38 23.70 9.33
CA LYS A 148 -6.39 22.32 8.81
C LYS A 148 -5.77 22.17 7.43
N GLU A 149 -5.76 23.26 6.65
CA GLU A 149 -5.16 23.31 5.31
C GLU A 149 -3.63 23.21 5.34
N TYR A 150 -3.00 23.45 6.48
CA TYR A 150 -1.55 23.31 6.70
C TYR A 150 -1.16 21.93 7.23
N THR A 151 -2.14 21.06 7.53
CA THR A 151 -1.86 19.69 7.97
C THR A 151 -1.65 18.77 6.79
N HIS A 152 -0.67 17.88 6.92
CA HIS A 152 -0.37 16.83 5.95
C HIS A 152 -0.56 15.46 6.60
N ASP A 153 -0.93 14.49 5.79
CA ASP A 153 -0.98 13.08 6.13
C ASP A 153 -0.05 12.27 5.20
N SER A 154 -0.01 10.98 5.39
CA SER A 154 0.77 10.06 4.55
C SER A 154 0.10 9.81 3.19
#